data_cdfa960ad451cfcdc306b3135e2eaba9
#
_entry.id   cdfa960ad451cfcdc306b3135e2eaba9
#
_cell.length_a   1.000
_cell.length_b   1.000
_cell.length_c   1.000
_cell.angle_alpha   90.00
_cell.angle_beta   90.00
_cell.angle_gamma   90.00
#
_symmetry.space_group_name_H-M   'P 1'
#
loop_
_entity.id
_entity.type
_entity.pdbx_description
1 polymer ?
#
loop_
_entity_poly.entity_id
_entity_poly.type
_entity_poly.pdbx_seq_one_letter_code
_entity_poly.pdbx_strand_id
1 'polypeptide(L)'
;AWNEIWIKESGAPVIEFQKNGIAMIDESGKKRVWPQVISVCWNYMGLKQGTLVPLRDTLTPFRHGESVVLPDGEVLGYGCFLPTEYSIRFLDEELGKIGNPLYRAVGWQLLYEGVLNKKVKGEFFVKLCIKHLPAEKDNLIVNRTLSFLRSVYSTYLDEGSRQLLQDDLERFCMNMVNNKAEGKNKKSYFNTLLSICSSSKTCSYMAGILQGAELPTGVTINDQDRINIAFNLALRDTSMYEEVKGYVMKTVRNKDLLDRFEYVLPSLSGNKQVRDSVFNALLVNENRVNEVWVAECLRWLNHPRRRMEAEEYVPKILGALLEIQETGDIFFPNSWLNAGLSGHTSKNVYSMVNTFLEKHPNYPQNLKLKILANSDHLRRIYSGEETR
;
A
#
# COMPACT_ATOMS: atom_id res chain seq x y z
N ALA A 1 -15.27 18.38 -27.09
CA ALA A 1 -14.25 18.78 -26.11
C ALA A 1 -14.28 17.91 -24.84
N TRP A 2 -15.43 17.72 -24.12
CA TRP A 2 -15.48 16.94 -22.89
C TRP A 2 -15.06 15.48 -23.11
N ASN A 3 -15.67 14.79 -24.07
CA ASN A 3 -15.36 13.37 -24.41
C ASN A 3 -13.88 13.16 -24.78
N GLU A 4 -13.21 14.13 -25.36
CA GLU A 4 -11.81 14.00 -25.76
C GLU A 4 -10.90 13.83 -24.54
N ILE A 5 -11.09 14.63 -23.50
CA ILE A 5 -10.25 14.60 -22.28
C ILE A 5 -10.69 13.48 -21.33
N TRP A 6 -12.00 13.33 -21.10
CA TRP A 6 -12.50 12.46 -20.02
C TRP A 6 -12.66 10.99 -20.42
N ILE A 7 -12.76 10.70 -21.72
CA ILE A 7 -13.02 9.32 -22.21
C ILE A 7 -11.86 8.80 -23.04
N LYS A 8 -11.27 9.62 -23.93
CA LYS A 8 -10.27 9.15 -24.89
C LYS A 8 -8.83 9.30 -24.40
N GLU A 9 -8.55 10.21 -23.48
CA GLU A 9 -7.20 10.42 -22.95
C GLU A 9 -7.03 9.68 -21.61
N SER A 10 -5.89 9.03 -21.46
CA SER A 10 -5.49 8.42 -20.19
C SER A 10 -4.78 9.42 -19.29
N GLY A 11 -4.81 9.22 -17.98
CA GLY A 11 -4.12 10.02 -16.98
C GLY A 11 -5.07 10.85 -16.11
N ALA A 12 -4.50 11.60 -15.19
CA ALA A 12 -5.20 12.45 -14.25
C ALA A 12 -4.39 13.74 -14.02
N PRO A 13 -5.04 14.86 -13.72
CA PRO A 13 -4.33 16.08 -13.35
C PRO A 13 -3.74 15.97 -11.94
N VAL A 14 -2.62 16.64 -11.71
CA VAL A 14 -2.16 17.00 -10.38
C VAL A 14 -2.69 18.38 -10.04
N ILE A 15 -3.37 18.52 -8.91
CA ILE A 15 -3.96 19.76 -8.43
C ILE A 15 -3.11 20.29 -7.28
N GLU A 16 -2.48 21.45 -7.51
CA GLU A 16 -1.59 22.08 -6.55
C GLU A 16 -2.07 23.49 -6.21
N PHE A 17 -2.18 23.78 -4.91
CA PHE A 17 -2.55 25.11 -4.44
C PHE A 17 -1.31 25.99 -4.32
N GLN A 18 -1.35 27.14 -4.99
CA GLN A 18 -0.32 28.17 -4.99
C GLN A 18 -0.85 29.44 -4.33
N LYS A 19 0.03 30.38 -4.01
CA LYS A 19 -0.33 31.64 -3.34
C LYS A 19 -1.51 32.37 -4.00
N ASN A 20 -1.54 32.41 -5.33
CA ASN A 20 -2.50 33.21 -6.09
C ASN A 20 -3.50 32.39 -6.90
N GLY A 21 -3.49 31.06 -6.76
CA GLY A 21 -4.37 30.21 -7.58
C GLY A 21 -4.24 28.73 -7.34
N ILE A 22 -4.99 28.01 -8.12
CA ILE A 22 -5.00 26.55 -8.17
C ILE A 22 -4.44 26.13 -9.51
N ALA A 23 -3.28 25.48 -9.50
CA ALA A 23 -2.66 24.94 -10.70
C ALA A 23 -3.19 23.53 -11.00
N MET A 24 -3.53 23.29 -12.26
CA MET A 24 -3.85 21.97 -12.81
C MET A 24 -2.69 21.55 -13.71
N ILE A 25 -1.94 20.54 -13.28
CA ILE A 25 -0.70 20.11 -13.94
C ILE A 25 -0.96 18.79 -14.66
N ASP A 26 -0.61 18.73 -15.92
CA ASP A 26 -0.57 17.52 -16.74
C ASP A 26 0.87 17.00 -16.79
N GLU A 27 1.16 15.92 -16.04
CA GLU A 27 2.49 15.31 -15.99
C GLU A 27 2.95 14.72 -17.34
N SER A 28 2.04 14.55 -18.31
CA SER A 28 2.41 14.09 -19.65
C SER A 28 3.09 15.16 -20.51
N GLY A 29 3.09 16.43 -20.05
CA GLY A 29 3.60 17.58 -20.79
C GLY A 29 2.70 18.09 -21.91
N LYS A 30 1.56 17.45 -22.18
CA LYS A 30 0.60 17.87 -23.25
C LYS A 30 -0.23 19.09 -22.87
N LYS A 31 -0.12 19.58 -21.62
CA LYS A 31 -0.87 20.75 -21.08
C LYS A 31 -2.39 20.57 -21.18
N ARG A 32 -2.88 19.36 -21.01
CA ARG A 32 -4.31 19.06 -21.00
C ARG A 32 -5.00 19.71 -19.79
N VAL A 33 -6.25 20.04 -19.94
CA VAL A 33 -7.10 20.57 -18.87
C VAL A 33 -8.28 19.61 -18.69
N TRP A 34 -8.58 19.22 -17.46
CA TRP A 34 -9.76 18.45 -17.08
C TRP A 34 -10.79 19.39 -16.44
N PRO A 35 -11.72 19.99 -17.22
CA PRO A 35 -12.70 20.92 -16.69
C PRO A 35 -13.58 20.22 -15.63
N GLN A 36 -13.54 20.72 -14.40
CA GLN A 36 -14.22 20.12 -13.25
C GLN A 36 -14.57 21.16 -12.19
N VAL A 37 -15.31 20.76 -11.17
CA VAL A 37 -15.60 21.57 -9.99
C VAL A 37 -15.03 20.82 -8.79
N ILE A 38 -14.34 21.54 -7.92
CA ILE A 38 -13.81 21.02 -6.65
C ILE A 38 -14.44 21.76 -5.47
N SER A 39 -14.41 21.16 -4.30
CA SER A 39 -14.88 21.75 -3.05
C SER A 39 -13.72 22.06 -2.12
N VAL A 40 -13.32 23.32 -2.05
CA VAL A 40 -12.15 23.76 -1.25
C VAL A 40 -12.59 24.13 0.17
N CYS A 41 -12.01 23.49 1.19
CA CYS A 41 -12.15 23.90 2.58
C CYS A 41 -10.89 24.65 3.03
N TRP A 42 -11.05 25.80 3.67
CA TRP A 42 -9.97 26.60 4.24
C TRP A 42 -10.26 27.02 5.68
N ASN A 43 -9.23 27.42 6.40
CA ASN A 43 -9.38 27.88 7.78
C ASN A 43 -9.51 29.41 7.81
N TYR A 44 -10.68 29.86 8.30
CA TYR A 44 -10.90 31.25 8.69
C TYR A 44 -11.79 31.25 9.93
N MET A 45 -11.21 31.50 11.11
CA MET A 45 -11.92 31.37 12.39
C MET A 45 -12.60 29.99 12.58
N GLY A 46 -11.86 28.94 12.24
CA GLY A 46 -12.34 27.55 12.17
C GLY A 46 -12.47 27.02 10.74
N LEU A 47 -12.50 25.68 10.61
CA LEU A 47 -12.62 25.02 9.30
C LEU A 47 -13.98 25.38 8.66
N LYS A 48 -13.94 26.03 7.51
CA LYS A 48 -15.11 26.40 6.74
C LYS A 48 -15.58 25.27 5.84
N GLN A 49 -16.89 25.19 5.62
CA GLN A 49 -17.51 24.30 4.65
C GLN A 49 -16.93 24.57 3.24
N GLY A 50 -16.90 23.54 2.42
CA GLY A 50 -16.34 23.62 1.08
C GLY A 50 -16.96 24.70 0.20
N THR A 51 -16.11 25.50 -0.41
CA THR A 51 -16.52 26.42 -1.47
C THR A 51 -16.29 25.77 -2.81
N LEU A 52 -17.29 25.80 -3.68
CA LEU A 52 -17.20 25.24 -5.03
C LEU A 52 -16.34 26.14 -5.92
N VAL A 53 -15.30 25.58 -6.50
CA VAL A 53 -14.39 26.27 -7.40
C VAL A 53 -14.36 25.55 -8.75
N PRO A 54 -14.83 26.18 -9.83
CA PRO A 54 -14.73 25.62 -11.18
C PRO A 54 -13.30 25.75 -11.69
N LEU A 55 -12.66 24.63 -12.04
CA LEU A 55 -11.37 24.56 -12.69
C LEU A 55 -11.59 24.38 -14.19
N ARG A 56 -11.21 25.37 -14.99
CA ARG A 56 -11.40 25.39 -16.45
C ARG A 56 -10.11 25.63 -17.24
N ASP A 57 -9.06 26.02 -16.55
CA ASP A 57 -7.75 26.37 -17.11
C ASP A 57 -6.63 25.68 -16.31
N THR A 58 -5.41 25.75 -16.83
CA THR A 58 -4.21 25.27 -16.13
C THR A 58 -3.90 26.05 -14.85
N LEU A 59 -4.40 27.29 -14.71
CA LEU A 59 -4.31 28.09 -13.50
C LEU A 59 -5.65 28.79 -13.26
N THR A 60 -6.29 28.51 -12.14
CA THR A 60 -7.53 29.15 -11.70
C THR A 60 -7.22 30.11 -10.56
N PRO A 61 -7.56 31.42 -10.64
CA PRO A 61 -7.36 32.36 -9.54
C PRO A 61 -8.09 31.93 -8.27
N PHE A 62 -7.37 31.92 -7.14
CA PHE A 62 -7.94 31.58 -5.82
C PHE A 62 -7.20 32.34 -4.71
N ARG A 63 -7.93 33.14 -3.91
CA ARG A 63 -7.33 34.07 -2.96
C ARG A 63 -6.91 33.46 -1.62
N HIS A 64 -7.40 32.28 -1.28
CA HIS A 64 -7.18 31.64 0.03
C HIS A 64 -6.19 30.46 -0.05
N GLY A 65 -5.33 30.40 -1.06
CA GLY A 65 -4.41 29.28 -1.27
C GLY A 65 -3.52 28.94 -0.06
N GLU A 66 -3.09 29.98 0.69
CA GLU A 66 -2.21 29.82 1.86
C GLU A 66 -2.93 29.25 3.11
N SER A 67 -4.27 29.27 3.14
CA SER A 67 -5.07 28.78 4.28
C SER A 67 -5.94 27.55 3.94
N VAL A 68 -5.68 26.91 2.79
CA VAL A 68 -6.40 25.70 2.38
C VAL A 68 -6.03 24.55 3.29
N VAL A 69 -7.07 23.89 3.83
CA VAL A 69 -6.95 22.70 4.67
C VAL A 69 -7.22 21.44 3.83
N LEU A 70 -8.34 21.42 3.13
CA LEU A 70 -8.73 20.30 2.27
C LEU A 70 -8.94 20.82 0.84
N PRO A 71 -8.06 20.46 -0.10
CA PRO A 71 -8.13 20.85 -1.50
C PRO A 71 -9.42 20.45 -2.22
N ASP A 72 -10.05 19.33 -1.81
CA ASP A 72 -11.35 18.88 -2.28
C ASP A 72 -12.10 18.16 -1.15
N GLY A 73 -12.62 18.92 -0.20
CA GLY A 73 -13.23 18.39 1.03
C GLY A 73 -14.47 17.51 0.81
N GLU A 74 -15.23 17.75 -0.25
CA GLU A 74 -16.46 16.99 -0.56
C GLU A 74 -16.25 15.94 -1.67
N VAL A 75 -15.01 15.73 -2.09
CA VAL A 75 -14.62 14.67 -3.06
C VAL A 75 -15.41 14.80 -4.37
N LEU A 76 -15.46 16.00 -4.93
CA LEU A 76 -16.14 16.28 -6.19
C LEU A 76 -15.20 16.19 -7.40
N GLY A 77 -13.90 16.41 -7.15
CA GLY A 77 -12.88 16.49 -8.19
C GLY A 77 -12.26 15.14 -8.52
N TYR A 78 -11.63 15.11 -9.68
CA TYR A 78 -10.81 14.00 -10.16
C TYR A 78 -9.37 14.45 -10.33
N GLY A 79 -8.45 13.72 -9.75
CA GLY A 79 -7.02 14.00 -9.85
C GLY A 79 -6.25 13.67 -8.58
N CYS A 80 -4.96 13.95 -8.60
CA CYS A 80 -4.09 13.90 -7.44
C CYS A 80 -4.06 15.29 -6.78
N PHE A 81 -4.64 15.41 -5.59
CA PHE A 81 -4.66 16.64 -4.82
C PHE A 81 -3.46 16.67 -3.87
N LEU A 82 -2.58 17.66 -4.00
CA LEU A 82 -1.42 17.78 -3.14
C LEU A 82 -1.72 18.62 -1.89
N PRO A 83 -1.25 18.20 -0.70
CA PRO A 83 -1.37 19.01 0.50
C PRO A 83 -0.50 20.27 0.41
N THR A 84 -1.01 21.38 0.94
CA THR A 84 -0.19 22.57 1.22
C THR A 84 0.56 22.37 2.54
N GLU A 85 1.59 23.18 2.79
CA GLU A 85 2.25 23.18 4.10
C GLU A 85 1.27 23.54 5.23
N TYR A 86 0.30 24.38 4.94
CA TYR A 86 -0.76 24.72 5.88
C TYR A 86 -1.67 23.53 6.15
N SER A 87 -2.10 22.80 5.11
CA SER A 87 -2.88 21.56 5.26
C SER A 87 -2.18 20.59 6.19
N ILE A 88 -0.88 20.35 5.98
CA ILE A 88 -0.09 19.39 6.76
C ILE A 88 -0.06 19.81 8.25
N ARG A 89 0.24 21.08 8.53
CA ARG A 89 0.29 21.60 9.92
C ARG A 89 -1.08 21.55 10.60
N PHE A 90 -2.13 21.98 9.91
CA PHE A 90 -3.48 21.96 10.44
C PHE A 90 -3.95 20.54 10.75
N LEU A 91 -3.71 19.59 9.84
CA LEU A 91 -4.09 18.19 10.03
C LEU A 91 -3.27 17.50 11.13
N ASP A 92 -2.00 17.91 11.32
CA ASP A 92 -1.23 17.41 12.47
C ASP A 92 -1.90 17.79 13.81
N GLU A 93 -2.40 18.98 13.94
CA GLU A 93 -2.95 19.48 15.21
C GLU A 93 -4.42 19.12 15.41
N GLU A 94 -5.22 19.16 14.34
CA GLU A 94 -6.67 19.23 14.42
C GLU A 94 -7.42 18.04 13.81
N LEU A 95 -6.74 17.11 13.10
CA LEU A 95 -7.40 16.03 12.35
C LEU A 95 -8.40 15.24 13.19
N GLY A 96 -8.01 14.83 14.41
CA GLY A 96 -8.88 14.09 15.33
C GLY A 96 -10.04 14.88 15.89
N LYS A 97 -10.05 16.22 15.77
CA LYS A 97 -11.07 17.12 16.26
C LYS A 97 -12.08 17.55 15.18
N ILE A 98 -11.79 17.24 13.91
CA ILE A 98 -12.72 17.55 12.81
C ILE A 98 -14.00 16.74 12.99
N GLY A 99 -15.14 17.41 13.19
CA GLY A 99 -16.42 16.75 13.45
C GLY A 99 -16.96 15.95 12.26
N ASN A 100 -16.77 16.45 11.02
CA ASN A 100 -17.26 15.78 9.81
C ASN A 100 -16.36 14.58 9.46
N PRO A 101 -16.89 13.33 9.45
CA PRO A 101 -16.11 12.14 9.13
C PRO A 101 -15.57 12.14 7.69
N LEU A 102 -16.30 12.70 6.71
CA LEU A 102 -15.82 12.84 5.35
C LEU A 102 -14.54 13.69 5.30
N TYR A 103 -14.52 14.81 6.00
CA TYR A 103 -13.35 15.70 6.05
C TYR A 103 -12.15 15.03 6.73
N ARG A 104 -12.37 14.18 7.76
CA ARG A 104 -11.29 13.38 8.34
C ARG A 104 -10.76 12.34 7.35
N ALA A 105 -11.65 11.65 6.63
CA ALA A 105 -11.26 10.69 5.60
C ALA A 105 -10.44 11.35 4.49
N VAL A 106 -10.88 12.52 4.01
CA VAL A 106 -10.14 13.33 3.01
C VAL A 106 -8.80 13.79 3.56
N GLY A 107 -8.74 14.21 4.82
CA GLY A 107 -7.49 14.60 5.49
C GLY A 107 -6.47 13.45 5.50
N TRP A 108 -6.88 12.24 5.84
CA TRP A 108 -6.03 11.05 5.78
C TRP A 108 -5.58 10.71 4.36
N GLN A 109 -6.49 10.79 3.38
CA GLN A 109 -6.14 10.57 1.97
C GLN A 109 -5.13 11.61 1.49
N LEU A 110 -5.35 12.88 1.82
CA LEU A 110 -4.48 13.99 1.44
C LEU A 110 -3.06 13.84 2.00
N LEU A 111 -2.94 13.45 3.28
CA LEU A 111 -1.65 13.18 3.90
C LEU A 111 -0.93 11.98 3.24
N TYR A 112 -1.68 10.92 2.91
CA TYR A 112 -1.13 9.77 2.20
C TYR A 112 -0.66 10.14 0.78
N GLU A 113 -1.47 10.89 0.00
CA GLU A 113 -1.05 11.44 -1.29
C GLU A 113 0.20 12.32 -1.16
N GLY A 114 0.28 13.06 -0.05
CA GLY A 114 1.47 13.82 0.30
C GLY A 114 2.72 12.94 0.45
N VAL A 115 2.61 11.74 1.04
CA VAL A 115 3.73 10.78 1.13
C VAL A 115 4.10 10.27 -0.26
N LEU A 116 3.11 9.86 -1.06
CA LEU A 116 3.33 9.33 -2.41
C LEU A 116 4.04 10.33 -3.32
N ASN A 117 3.83 11.64 -3.08
CA ASN A 117 4.38 12.74 -3.87
C ASN A 117 5.51 13.50 -3.14
N LYS A 118 6.11 12.92 -2.10
CA LYS A 118 7.28 13.47 -1.36
C LYS A 118 7.03 14.84 -0.69
N LYS A 119 5.77 15.24 -0.49
CA LYS A 119 5.38 16.46 0.25
C LYS A 119 5.29 16.20 1.75
N VAL A 120 5.07 14.94 2.15
CA VAL A 120 4.99 14.48 3.55
C VAL A 120 6.01 13.37 3.75
N LYS A 121 6.79 13.44 4.81
CA LYS A 121 7.73 12.36 5.18
C LYS A 121 6.95 11.15 5.70
N GLY A 122 7.37 9.94 5.33
CA GLY A 122 6.72 8.70 5.76
C GLY A 122 6.72 8.54 7.29
N GLU A 123 7.81 8.91 7.97
CA GLU A 123 7.93 8.86 9.44
C GLU A 123 6.91 9.79 10.11
N PHE A 124 6.69 10.97 9.53
CA PHE A 124 5.69 11.91 10.02
C PHE A 124 4.29 11.32 9.90
N PHE A 125 3.95 10.71 8.77
CA PHE A 125 2.66 10.03 8.56
C PHE A 125 2.43 8.90 9.59
N VAL A 126 3.44 8.07 9.86
CA VAL A 126 3.36 7.01 10.88
C VAL A 126 3.09 7.61 12.26
N LYS A 127 3.78 8.70 12.63
CA LYS A 127 3.56 9.40 13.91
C LYS A 127 2.15 9.99 14.01
N LEU A 128 1.60 10.52 12.91
CA LEU A 128 0.21 10.98 12.84
C LEU A 128 -0.79 9.85 13.08
N CYS A 129 -0.55 8.67 12.49
CA CYS A 129 -1.38 7.50 12.75
C CYS A 129 -1.38 7.12 14.24
N ILE A 130 -0.23 7.07 14.88
CA ILE A 130 -0.11 6.78 16.31
C ILE A 130 -0.84 7.85 17.16
N LYS A 131 -0.78 9.12 16.75
CA LYS A 131 -1.38 10.26 17.46
C LYS A 131 -2.91 10.29 17.35
N HIS A 132 -3.46 10.09 16.15
CA HIS A 132 -4.87 10.39 15.87
C HIS A 132 -5.79 9.17 15.78
N LEU A 133 -5.29 7.98 15.35
CA LEU A 133 -6.12 6.79 15.25
C LEU A 133 -6.79 6.34 16.56
N PRO A 134 -6.18 6.51 17.76
CA PRO A 134 -6.85 6.15 19.01
C PRO A 134 -8.16 6.90 19.27
N ALA A 135 -8.33 8.09 18.69
CA ALA A 135 -9.56 8.89 18.82
C ALA A 135 -10.57 8.66 17.68
N GLU A 136 -10.17 7.98 16.60
CA GLU A 136 -11.05 7.74 15.45
C GLU A 136 -12.06 6.63 15.74
N LYS A 137 -13.33 6.93 15.52
CA LYS A 137 -14.45 6.00 15.81
C LYS A 137 -15.08 5.40 14.55
N ASP A 138 -14.81 5.99 13.39
CA ASP A 138 -15.32 5.49 12.13
C ASP A 138 -14.47 4.32 11.64
N ASN A 139 -15.09 3.14 11.52
CA ASN A 139 -14.39 1.91 11.14
C ASN A 139 -13.82 1.96 9.73
N LEU A 140 -14.46 2.65 8.80
CA LEU A 140 -14.00 2.76 7.41
C LEU A 140 -12.73 3.62 7.36
N ILE A 141 -12.72 4.73 8.12
CA ILE A 141 -11.55 5.61 8.24
C ILE A 141 -10.39 4.84 8.88
N VAL A 142 -10.63 4.14 10.01
CA VAL A 142 -9.58 3.33 10.68
C VAL A 142 -9.01 2.30 9.72
N ASN A 143 -9.86 1.51 9.05
CA ASN A 143 -9.40 0.45 8.15
C ASN A 143 -8.60 1.01 6.97
N ARG A 144 -9.06 2.11 6.37
CA ARG A 144 -8.37 2.77 5.26
C ARG A 144 -7.03 3.33 5.70
N THR A 145 -7.00 4.03 6.83
CA THR A 145 -5.76 4.63 7.37
C THR A 145 -4.74 3.56 7.77
N LEU A 146 -5.17 2.44 8.35
CA LEU A 146 -4.28 1.31 8.64
C LEU A 146 -3.73 0.67 7.34
N SER A 147 -4.50 0.68 6.26
CA SER A 147 -3.99 0.25 4.94
C SER A 147 -2.91 1.20 4.42
N PHE A 148 -3.12 2.51 4.52
CA PHE A 148 -2.11 3.52 4.19
C PHE A 148 -0.85 3.36 5.06
N LEU A 149 -1.03 3.18 6.36
CA LEU A 149 0.07 2.95 7.31
C LEU A 149 0.94 1.77 6.90
N ARG A 150 0.33 0.62 6.56
CA ARG A 150 1.08 -0.55 6.08
C ARG A 150 1.85 -0.26 4.79
N SER A 151 1.21 0.43 3.84
CA SER A 151 1.84 0.85 2.59
C SER A 151 3.03 1.78 2.83
N VAL A 152 2.85 2.81 3.65
CA VAL A 152 3.93 3.75 4.01
C VAL A 152 5.07 3.02 4.69
N TYR A 153 4.78 2.21 5.70
CA TYR A 153 5.78 1.48 6.46
C TYR A 153 6.61 0.51 5.60
N SER A 154 5.95 -0.25 4.70
CA SER A 154 6.63 -1.26 3.88
C SER A 154 7.36 -0.69 2.67
N THR A 155 6.84 0.39 2.07
CA THR A 155 7.26 0.85 0.74
C THR A 155 7.95 2.21 0.77
N TYR A 156 7.49 3.15 1.60
CA TYR A 156 7.96 4.55 1.57
C TYR A 156 8.85 4.95 2.74
N LEU A 157 9.12 4.05 3.70
CA LEU A 157 10.19 4.21 4.69
C LEU A 157 11.45 3.51 4.23
N ASP A 158 12.60 4.14 4.45
CA ASP A 158 13.90 3.46 4.41
C ASP A 158 14.07 2.50 5.61
N GLU A 159 15.11 1.67 5.57
CA GLU A 159 15.34 0.66 6.59
C GLU A 159 15.62 1.28 7.97
N GLY A 160 16.42 2.37 8.02
CA GLY A 160 16.72 3.06 9.27
C GLY A 160 15.47 3.62 9.93
N SER A 161 14.61 4.30 9.15
CA SER A 161 13.32 4.83 9.62
C SER A 161 12.39 3.72 10.10
N ARG A 162 12.34 2.57 9.41
CA ARG A 162 11.56 1.41 9.86
C ARG A 162 12.02 0.89 11.20
N GLN A 163 13.33 0.71 11.39
CA GLN A 163 13.91 0.24 12.64
C GLN A 163 13.62 1.19 13.81
N LEU A 164 13.74 2.51 13.57
CA LEU A 164 13.46 3.52 14.59
C LEU A 164 11.99 3.56 15.04
N LEU A 165 11.06 3.30 14.10
CA LEU A 165 9.62 3.39 14.38
C LEU A 165 8.99 2.06 14.78
N GLN A 166 9.70 0.96 14.64
CA GLN A 166 9.15 -0.38 14.81
C GLN A 166 8.54 -0.61 16.19
N ASP A 167 9.29 -0.35 17.26
CA ASP A 167 8.85 -0.61 18.64
C ASP A 167 7.64 0.26 19.02
N ASP A 168 7.62 1.51 18.57
CA ASP A 168 6.50 2.42 18.83
C ASP A 168 5.25 1.98 18.08
N LEU A 169 5.40 1.55 16.83
CA LEU A 169 4.29 1.12 15.99
C LEU A 169 3.72 -0.24 16.45
N GLU A 170 4.57 -1.20 16.80
CA GLU A 170 4.13 -2.47 17.38
C GLU A 170 3.42 -2.27 18.71
N ARG A 171 3.97 -1.43 19.58
CA ARG A 171 3.37 -1.06 20.87
C ARG A 171 2.01 -0.37 20.66
N PHE A 172 1.92 0.55 19.75
CA PHE A 172 0.66 1.21 19.38
C PHE A 172 -0.40 0.18 18.96
N CYS A 173 -0.11 -0.67 17.98
CA CYS A 173 -1.04 -1.71 17.52
C CYS A 173 -1.43 -2.66 18.65
N MET A 174 -0.46 -3.10 19.48
CA MET A 174 -0.71 -3.96 20.63
C MET A 174 -1.65 -3.30 21.65
N ASN A 175 -1.45 -2.02 21.95
CA ASN A 175 -2.31 -1.26 22.86
C ASN A 175 -3.73 -1.16 22.32
N MET A 176 -3.90 -0.91 21.01
CA MET A 176 -5.22 -0.84 20.37
C MET A 176 -5.94 -2.21 20.36
N VAL A 177 -5.21 -3.29 20.15
CA VAL A 177 -5.76 -4.68 20.23
C VAL A 177 -6.24 -4.99 21.65
N ASN A 178 -5.51 -4.56 22.68
CA ASN A 178 -5.84 -4.83 24.09
C ASN A 178 -6.75 -3.78 24.74
N ASN A 179 -7.05 -2.68 24.08
CA ASN A 179 -7.90 -1.62 24.64
C ASN A 179 -9.34 -2.11 24.83
N LYS A 180 -9.82 -2.13 26.07
CA LYS A 180 -11.18 -2.60 26.40
C LYS A 180 -12.29 -1.72 25.80
N ALA A 181 -12.01 -0.43 25.58
CA ALA A 181 -12.95 0.54 25.01
C ALA A 181 -13.02 0.42 23.47
N GLU A 182 -12.01 -0.14 22.81
CA GLU A 182 -12.00 -0.39 21.37
C GLU A 182 -12.77 -1.68 21.05
N GLY A 183 -13.89 -1.57 20.36
CA GLY A 183 -14.77 -2.73 20.08
C GLY A 183 -14.56 -3.32 18.68
N LYS A 184 -14.82 -2.49 17.66
CA LYS A 184 -15.01 -2.99 16.28
C LYS A 184 -13.72 -3.10 15.45
N ASN A 185 -12.67 -2.34 15.79
CA ASN A 185 -11.47 -2.24 14.96
C ASN A 185 -10.32 -3.14 15.42
N LYS A 186 -10.47 -3.87 16.54
CA LYS A 186 -9.39 -4.71 17.10
C LYS A 186 -8.79 -5.68 16.10
N LYS A 187 -9.62 -6.33 15.29
CA LYS A 187 -9.15 -7.25 14.24
C LYS A 187 -8.27 -6.54 13.21
N SER A 188 -8.60 -5.30 12.83
CA SER A 188 -7.82 -4.52 11.88
C SER A 188 -6.46 -4.11 12.45
N TYR A 189 -6.41 -3.74 13.72
CA TYR A 189 -5.15 -3.49 14.44
C TYR A 189 -4.34 -4.78 14.61
N PHE A 190 -4.98 -5.89 14.92
CA PHE A 190 -4.34 -7.20 15.01
C PHE A 190 -3.70 -7.60 13.65
N ASN A 191 -4.43 -7.47 12.56
CA ASN A 191 -3.92 -7.76 11.22
C ASN A 191 -2.78 -6.81 10.82
N THR A 192 -2.86 -5.54 11.26
CA THR A 192 -1.77 -4.58 11.05
C THR A 192 -0.54 -4.98 11.86
N LEU A 193 -0.71 -5.30 13.14
CA LEU A 193 0.36 -5.81 14.01
C LEU A 193 1.05 -7.03 13.38
N LEU A 194 0.27 -7.99 12.89
CA LEU A 194 0.79 -9.18 12.21
C LEU A 194 1.62 -8.80 10.97
N SER A 195 1.19 -7.83 10.17
CA SER A 195 1.88 -7.44 8.95
C SER A 195 3.21 -6.71 9.20
N ILE A 196 3.30 -5.94 10.30
CA ILE A 196 4.51 -5.17 10.66
C ILE A 196 5.40 -5.90 11.66
N CYS A 197 4.89 -6.95 12.33
CA CYS A 197 5.58 -7.71 13.38
C CYS A 197 7.03 -8.01 13.01
N SER A 198 7.96 -7.65 13.88
CA SER A 198 9.38 -7.84 13.67
C SER A 198 10.15 -8.08 14.96
N SER A 199 9.72 -7.50 16.09
CA SER A 199 10.38 -7.74 17.37
C SER A 199 10.16 -9.15 17.89
N SER A 200 11.14 -9.72 18.60
CA SER A 200 11.02 -11.03 19.23
C SER A 200 9.79 -11.12 20.16
N LYS A 201 9.48 -9.99 20.85
CA LYS A 201 8.31 -9.90 21.73
C LYS A 201 7.00 -10.11 20.96
N THR A 202 6.83 -9.43 19.84
CA THR A 202 5.60 -9.53 19.03
C THR A 202 5.53 -10.86 18.30
N CYS A 203 6.66 -11.40 17.83
CA CYS A 203 6.71 -12.74 17.25
C CYS A 203 6.32 -13.81 18.30
N SER A 204 6.85 -13.75 19.52
CA SER A 204 6.47 -14.67 20.61
C SER A 204 4.99 -14.54 20.99
N TYR A 205 4.44 -13.33 21.00
CA TYR A 205 3.01 -13.12 21.22
C TYR A 205 2.16 -13.80 20.12
N MET A 206 2.52 -13.62 18.84
CA MET A 206 1.81 -14.28 17.72
C MET A 206 1.96 -15.80 17.74
N ALA A 207 3.13 -16.32 18.12
CA ALA A 207 3.36 -17.75 18.29
C ALA A 207 2.48 -18.31 19.42
N GLY A 208 2.38 -17.63 20.55
CA GLY A 208 1.50 -17.99 21.64
C GLY A 208 0.03 -18.08 21.21
N ILE A 209 -0.45 -17.11 20.43
CA ILE A 209 -1.81 -17.13 19.85
C ILE A 209 -1.99 -18.34 18.92
N LEU A 210 -1.02 -18.64 18.08
CA LEU A 210 -1.06 -19.79 17.20
C LEU A 210 -1.14 -21.09 18.03
N GLN A 211 -0.43 -21.19 19.11
CA GLN A 211 -0.40 -22.33 20.04
C GLN A 211 -1.62 -22.43 20.99
N GLY A 212 -2.57 -21.50 20.89
CA GLY A 212 -3.83 -21.52 21.64
C GLY A 212 -3.85 -20.63 22.89
N ALA A 213 -2.93 -19.68 23.01
CA ALA A 213 -3.03 -18.65 24.05
C ALA A 213 -4.34 -17.86 23.93
N GLU A 214 -4.79 -17.31 25.04
CA GLU A 214 -6.01 -16.50 25.12
C GLU A 214 -5.92 -15.29 24.19
N LEU A 215 -6.97 -15.11 23.39
CA LEU A 215 -7.10 -13.97 22.50
C LEU A 215 -7.54 -12.72 23.26
N PRO A 216 -7.09 -11.54 22.87
CA PRO A 216 -7.64 -10.30 23.39
C PRO A 216 -9.17 -10.26 23.23
N THR A 217 -9.87 -9.80 24.23
CA THR A 217 -11.34 -9.69 24.21
C THR A 217 -11.81 -8.92 22.97
N GLY A 218 -12.71 -9.53 22.18
CA GLY A 218 -13.22 -8.96 20.94
C GLY A 218 -12.38 -9.25 19.68
N VAL A 219 -11.29 -10.01 19.80
CA VAL A 219 -10.56 -10.56 18.65
C VAL A 219 -10.96 -12.03 18.46
N THR A 220 -11.34 -12.37 17.24
CA THR A 220 -11.58 -13.77 16.84
C THR A 220 -10.64 -14.13 15.70
N ILE A 221 -10.15 -15.36 15.71
CA ILE A 221 -9.33 -15.94 14.64
C ILE A 221 -9.99 -17.23 14.12
N ASN A 222 -10.00 -17.36 12.80
CA ASN A 222 -10.42 -18.56 12.10
C ASN A 222 -9.20 -19.33 11.55
N ASP A 223 -9.43 -20.42 10.82
CA ASP A 223 -8.36 -21.23 10.24
C ASP A 223 -7.49 -20.42 9.23
N GLN A 224 -8.11 -19.55 8.44
CA GLN A 224 -7.38 -18.66 7.53
C GLN A 224 -6.45 -17.71 8.29
N ASP A 225 -6.91 -17.15 9.41
CA ASP A 225 -6.08 -16.30 10.27
C ASP A 225 -4.90 -17.06 10.87
N ARG A 226 -5.12 -18.32 11.30
CA ARG A 226 -4.05 -19.21 11.82
C ARG A 226 -2.97 -19.43 10.77
N ILE A 227 -3.36 -19.73 9.53
CA ILE A 227 -2.43 -19.88 8.41
C ILE A 227 -1.67 -18.58 8.15
N ASN A 228 -2.35 -17.43 8.18
CA ASN A 228 -1.68 -16.14 7.99
C ASN A 228 -0.67 -15.85 9.11
N ILE A 229 -0.97 -16.19 10.36
CA ILE A 229 -0.01 -16.08 11.47
C ILE A 229 1.18 -17.02 11.22
N ALA A 230 0.93 -18.27 10.85
CA ALA A 230 1.96 -19.26 10.57
C ALA A 230 2.90 -18.79 9.44
N PHE A 231 2.38 -18.30 8.33
CA PHE A 231 3.18 -17.75 7.23
C PHE A 231 4.04 -16.56 7.67
N ASN A 232 3.45 -15.64 8.44
CA ASN A 232 4.19 -14.50 8.94
C ASN A 232 5.31 -14.90 9.92
N LEU A 233 5.10 -15.89 10.77
CA LEU A 233 6.13 -16.41 11.67
C LEU A 233 7.24 -17.13 10.89
N ALA A 234 6.89 -18.04 9.97
CA ALA A 234 7.88 -18.73 9.12
C ALA A 234 8.76 -17.79 8.30
N LEU A 235 8.19 -16.66 7.83
CA LEU A 235 8.96 -15.64 7.11
C LEU A 235 9.98 -14.92 8.02
N ARG A 236 9.62 -14.67 9.27
CA ARG A 236 10.40 -13.84 10.21
C ARG A 236 11.44 -14.62 10.96
N ASP A 237 11.09 -15.83 11.33
CA ASP A 237 11.97 -16.72 12.07
C ASP A 237 11.96 -18.10 11.39
N THR A 238 13.01 -18.35 10.62
CA THR A 238 13.17 -19.61 9.87
C THR A 238 13.28 -20.83 10.76
N SER A 239 13.64 -20.68 12.04
CA SER A 239 13.67 -21.79 13.02
C SER A 239 12.26 -22.29 13.37
N MET A 240 11.25 -21.43 13.24
CA MET A 240 9.85 -21.76 13.50
C MET A 240 9.17 -22.50 12.33
N TYR A 241 9.84 -22.66 11.19
CA TYR A 241 9.21 -23.20 9.98
C TYR A 241 8.54 -24.57 10.19
N GLU A 242 9.25 -25.52 10.77
CA GLU A 242 8.70 -26.86 11.03
C GLU A 242 7.67 -26.86 12.15
N GLU A 243 7.83 -26.03 13.16
CA GLU A 243 6.88 -25.89 14.27
C GLU A 243 5.53 -25.38 13.78
N VAL A 244 5.51 -24.26 13.01
CA VAL A 244 4.26 -23.69 12.48
C VAL A 244 3.59 -24.65 11.49
N LYS A 245 4.38 -25.39 10.69
CA LYS A 245 3.87 -26.43 9.81
C LYS A 245 3.14 -27.53 10.61
N GLY A 246 3.80 -28.08 11.61
CA GLY A 246 3.21 -29.14 12.48
C GLY A 246 1.95 -28.63 13.17
N TYR A 247 1.92 -27.38 13.62
CA TYR A 247 0.76 -26.81 14.28
C TYR A 247 -0.43 -26.67 13.33
N VAL A 248 -0.24 -26.08 12.15
CA VAL A 248 -1.31 -25.90 11.14
C VAL A 248 -1.87 -27.25 10.71
N MET A 249 -1.02 -28.19 10.36
CA MET A 249 -1.44 -29.56 9.97
C MET A 249 -2.26 -30.30 11.06
N LYS A 250 -1.98 -30.01 12.34
CA LYS A 250 -2.69 -30.58 13.46
C LYS A 250 -4.03 -29.92 13.76
N THR A 251 -4.14 -28.60 13.55
CA THR A 251 -5.27 -27.81 14.09
C THR A 251 -6.26 -27.33 13.03
N VAL A 252 -5.82 -27.05 11.82
CA VAL A 252 -6.69 -26.67 10.70
C VAL A 252 -7.40 -27.90 10.16
N ARG A 253 -8.70 -27.80 9.92
CA ARG A 253 -9.55 -28.93 9.46
C ARG A 253 -10.06 -28.75 8.03
N ASN A 254 -10.11 -27.49 7.55
CA ASN A 254 -10.54 -27.22 6.19
C ASN A 254 -9.47 -27.71 5.20
N LYS A 255 -9.83 -28.68 4.36
CA LYS A 255 -8.91 -29.32 3.41
C LYS A 255 -8.36 -28.33 2.39
N ASP A 256 -9.21 -27.46 1.81
CA ASP A 256 -8.78 -26.48 0.80
C ASP A 256 -7.76 -25.51 1.38
N LEU A 257 -7.91 -25.13 2.65
CA LEU A 257 -6.95 -24.28 3.35
C LEU A 257 -5.64 -25.02 3.65
N LEU A 258 -5.68 -26.31 3.94
CA LEU A 258 -4.48 -27.14 4.12
C LEU A 258 -3.74 -27.32 2.79
N ASP A 259 -4.44 -27.65 1.71
CA ASP A 259 -3.86 -27.80 0.38
C ASP A 259 -3.17 -26.49 -0.05
N ARG A 260 -3.83 -25.33 0.17
CA ARG A 260 -3.23 -24.00 -0.04
C ARG A 260 -1.99 -23.81 0.85
N PHE A 261 -2.08 -24.14 2.12
CA PHE A 261 -0.96 -23.97 3.05
C PHE A 261 0.26 -24.79 2.62
N GLU A 262 0.08 -26.05 2.26
CA GLU A 262 1.16 -26.93 1.79
C GLU A 262 1.77 -26.44 0.47
N TYR A 263 0.95 -25.91 -0.45
CA TYR A 263 1.41 -25.34 -1.70
C TYR A 263 2.26 -24.08 -1.48
N VAL A 264 1.82 -23.18 -0.59
CA VAL A 264 2.43 -21.87 -0.40
C VAL A 264 3.64 -21.90 0.54
N LEU A 265 3.63 -22.75 1.57
CA LEU A 265 4.63 -22.77 2.64
C LEU A 265 6.08 -22.89 2.13
N PRO A 266 6.43 -23.67 1.09
CA PRO A 266 7.80 -23.74 0.58
C PRO A 266 8.37 -22.41 0.10
N SER A 267 7.50 -21.47 -0.36
CA SER A 267 7.93 -20.09 -0.75
C SER A 267 8.48 -19.27 0.43
N LEU A 268 8.20 -19.72 1.67
CA LEU A 268 8.64 -19.08 2.92
C LEU A 268 9.90 -19.72 3.51
N SER A 269 10.41 -20.79 2.90
CA SER A 269 11.61 -21.51 3.39
C SER A 269 12.78 -20.56 3.64
N GLY A 270 13.53 -20.78 4.72
CA GLY A 270 14.82 -20.13 4.97
C GLY A 270 15.90 -20.53 3.94
N ASN A 271 15.76 -21.72 3.34
CA ASN A 271 16.71 -22.19 2.32
C ASN A 271 16.41 -21.55 0.95
N LYS A 272 17.37 -20.78 0.43
CA LYS A 272 17.25 -20.11 -0.88
C LYS A 272 17.03 -21.11 -2.02
N GLN A 273 17.69 -22.27 -2.01
CA GLN A 273 17.54 -23.28 -3.07
C GLN A 273 16.09 -23.79 -3.16
N VAL A 274 15.42 -23.95 -2.03
CA VAL A 274 13.99 -24.32 -1.99
C VAL A 274 13.14 -23.20 -2.61
N ARG A 275 13.40 -21.95 -2.25
CA ARG A 275 12.67 -20.81 -2.81
C ARG A 275 12.90 -20.66 -4.32
N ASP A 276 14.13 -20.85 -4.79
CA ASP A 276 14.47 -20.83 -6.22
C ASP A 276 13.76 -21.95 -6.98
N SER A 277 13.67 -23.15 -6.39
CA SER A 277 12.93 -24.26 -6.97
C SER A 277 11.44 -23.95 -7.08
N VAL A 278 10.85 -23.36 -6.03
CA VAL A 278 9.46 -22.89 -6.07
C VAL A 278 9.29 -21.85 -7.17
N PHE A 279 10.13 -20.82 -7.21
CA PHE A 279 10.04 -19.77 -8.21
C PHE A 279 10.12 -20.33 -9.65
N ASN A 280 11.09 -21.22 -9.91
CA ASN A 280 11.25 -21.83 -11.22
C ASN A 280 10.04 -22.71 -11.59
N ALA A 281 9.42 -23.39 -10.62
CA ALA A 281 8.20 -24.13 -10.85
C ALA A 281 7.02 -23.23 -11.25
N LEU A 282 6.91 -22.00 -10.69
CA LEU A 282 5.87 -21.05 -11.07
C LEU A 282 6.04 -20.51 -12.51
N LEU A 283 7.24 -20.61 -13.10
CA LEU A 283 7.47 -20.20 -14.49
C LEU A 283 6.92 -21.23 -15.50
N VAL A 284 6.60 -22.44 -15.05
CA VAL A 284 6.09 -23.52 -15.90
C VAL A 284 4.56 -23.49 -15.89
N ASN A 285 3.93 -23.40 -17.08
CA ASN A 285 2.48 -23.22 -17.23
C ASN A 285 1.65 -24.30 -16.52
N GLU A 286 2.06 -25.56 -16.66
CA GLU A 286 1.38 -26.72 -16.09
C GLU A 286 1.27 -26.66 -14.56
N ASN A 287 2.13 -25.92 -13.90
CA ASN A 287 2.14 -25.74 -12.45
C ASN A 287 1.26 -24.58 -11.98
N ARG A 288 0.68 -23.80 -12.89
CA ARG A 288 -0.14 -22.62 -12.57
C ARG A 288 -1.65 -22.87 -12.54
N VAL A 289 -2.07 -24.10 -12.24
CA VAL A 289 -3.49 -24.47 -12.20
C VAL A 289 -4.32 -23.61 -11.23
N ASN A 290 -3.75 -23.21 -10.10
CA ASN A 290 -4.39 -22.31 -9.15
C ASN A 290 -3.63 -20.96 -9.12
N GLU A 291 -4.02 -20.04 -9.98
CA GLU A 291 -3.38 -18.74 -10.14
C GLU A 291 -3.36 -17.88 -8.87
N VAL A 292 -4.37 -18.04 -8.00
CA VAL A 292 -4.44 -17.32 -6.72
C VAL A 292 -3.31 -17.80 -5.79
N TRP A 293 -3.06 -19.09 -5.73
CA TRP A 293 -1.98 -19.66 -4.90
C TRP A 293 -0.61 -19.35 -5.52
N VAL A 294 -0.51 -19.36 -6.85
CA VAL A 294 0.70 -18.94 -7.59
C VAL A 294 1.06 -17.49 -7.25
N ALA A 295 0.10 -16.57 -7.35
CA ALA A 295 0.31 -15.17 -6.99
C ALA A 295 0.65 -15.00 -5.51
N GLU A 296 0.12 -15.83 -4.64
CA GLU A 296 0.46 -15.82 -3.21
C GLU A 296 1.91 -16.29 -2.98
N CYS A 297 2.35 -17.41 -3.58
CA CYS A 297 3.75 -17.85 -3.54
C CYS A 297 4.69 -16.76 -4.01
N LEU A 298 4.39 -16.16 -5.17
CA LEU A 298 5.21 -15.11 -5.76
C LEU A 298 5.30 -13.88 -4.85
N ARG A 299 4.22 -13.53 -4.15
CA ARG A 299 4.20 -12.42 -3.18
C ARG A 299 5.08 -12.72 -1.96
N TRP A 300 5.09 -13.97 -1.46
CA TRP A 300 5.96 -14.36 -0.35
C TRP A 300 7.42 -14.44 -0.77
N LEU A 301 7.72 -14.90 -1.97
CA LEU A 301 9.08 -14.89 -2.53
C LEU A 301 9.62 -13.46 -2.65
N ASN A 302 8.77 -12.51 -3.09
CA ASN A 302 9.11 -11.09 -3.28
C ASN A 302 8.70 -10.21 -2.07
N HIS A 303 8.54 -10.80 -0.89
CA HIS A 303 8.13 -10.04 0.29
C HIS A 303 9.16 -8.97 0.66
N PRO A 304 8.76 -7.77 1.14
CA PRO A 304 9.68 -6.67 1.50
C PRO A 304 10.87 -7.06 2.37
N ARG A 305 10.75 -8.07 3.22
CA ARG A 305 11.87 -8.59 4.03
C ARG A 305 12.93 -9.36 3.26
N ARG A 306 12.61 -9.81 2.05
CA ARG A 306 13.49 -10.59 1.17
C ARG A 306 13.83 -9.86 -0.12
N ARG A 307 13.46 -8.58 -0.21
CA ARG A 307 13.55 -7.80 -1.45
C ARG A 307 14.91 -7.84 -2.12
N MET A 308 16.00 -7.80 -1.35
CA MET A 308 17.36 -7.82 -1.89
C MET A 308 17.68 -9.17 -2.56
N GLU A 309 17.31 -10.28 -1.93
CA GLU A 309 17.54 -11.62 -2.48
C GLU A 309 16.60 -11.92 -3.68
N ALA A 310 15.42 -11.32 -3.69
CA ALA A 310 14.38 -11.56 -4.69
C ALA A 310 14.53 -10.70 -5.95
N GLU A 311 15.43 -9.71 -5.98
CA GLU A 311 15.65 -8.87 -7.18
C GLU A 311 16.00 -9.70 -8.41
N GLU A 312 16.70 -10.81 -8.24
CA GLU A 312 17.07 -11.70 -9.33
C GLU A 312 15.89 -12.36 -10.04
N TYR A 313 14.71 -12.41 -9.40
CA TYR A 313 13.49 -12.94 -10.02
C TYR A 313 12.82 -11.95 -10.97
N VAL A 314 13.04 -10.65 -10.79
CA VAL A 314 12.34 -9.59 -11.53
C VAL A 314 12.48 -9.70 -13.05
N PRO A 315 13.66 -9.94 -13.64
CA PRO A 315 13.78 -10.10 -15.09
C PRO A 315 12.97 -11.28 -15.64
N LYS A 316 12.89 -12.39 -14.88
CA LYS A 316 12.10 -13.56 -15.27
C LYS A 316 10.60 -13.32 -15.10
N ILE A 317 10.19 -12.57 -14.07
CA ILE A 317 8.80 -12.16 -13.85
C ILE A 317 8.30 -11.34 -15.03
N LEU A 318 9.09 -10.36 -15.49
CA LEU A 318 8.78 -9.53 -16.64
C LEU A 318 8.80 -10.34 -17.94
N GLY A 319 9.78 -11.23 -18.11
CA GLY A 319 9.94 -12.07 -19.30
C GLY A 319 8.79 -13.07 -19.52
N ALA A 320 8.21 -13.61 -18.44
CA ALA A 320 7.09 -14.55 -18.50
C ALA A 320 5.75 -13.89 -18.81
N LEU A 321 5.63 -12.56 -18.75
CA LEU A 321 4.34 -11.86 -18.75
C LEU A 321 3.53 -12.08 -20.04
N LEU A 322 4.20 -12.19 -21.19
CA LEU A 322 3.51 -12.41 -22.47
C LEU A 322 2.82 -13.79 -22.51
N GLU A 323 3.55 -14.82 -22.13
CA GLU A 323 3.02 -16.19 -22.03
C GLU A 323 1.91 -16.28 -20.97
N ILE A 324 2.05 -15.61 -19.83
CA ILE A 324 1.03 -15.52 -18.78
C ILE A 324 -0.25 -14.83 -19.29
N GLN A 325 -0.13 -13.82 -20.16
CA GLN A 325 -1.31 -13.18 -20.77
C GLN A 325 -2.03 -14.12 -21.73
N GLU A 326 -1.32 -15.04 -22.39
CA GLU A 326 -1.87 -15.98 -23.35
C GLU A 326 -2.49 -17.22 -22.70
N THR A 327 -1.95 -17.65 -21.57
CA THR A 327 -2.30 -18.93 -20.92
C THR A 327 -3.15 -18.77 -19.66
N GLY A 328 -3.14 -17.60 -19.03
CA GLY A 328 -3.81 -17.33 -17.76
C GLY A 328 -5.18 -16.66 -17.90
N ASP A 329 -5.87 -16.54 -16.76
CA ASP A 329 -7.09 -15.75 -16.63
C ASP A 329 -6.83 -14.27 -16.97
N ILE A 330 -7.87 -13.55 -17.39
CA ILE A 330 -7.80 -12.11 -17.75
C ILE A 330 -7.21 -11.22 -16.64
N PHE A 331 -7.34 -11.59 -15.38
CA PHE A 331 -6.83 -10.84 -14.23
C PHE A 331 -5.44 -11.30 -13.78
N PHE A 332 -5.02 -12.49 -14.21
CA PHE A 332 -3.79 -13.10 -13.73
C PHE A 332 -2.53 -12.31 -14.07
N PRO A 333 -2.35 -11.72 -15.26
CA PRO A 333 -1.17 -10.91 -15.57
C PRO A 333 -0.97 -9.74 -14.60
N ASN A 334 -2.08 -9.11 -14.17
CA ASN A 334 -2.00 -8.03 -13.18
C ASN A 334 -1.65 -8.57 -11.79
N SER A 335 -2.23 -9.70 -11.38
CA SER A 335 -1.94 -10.37 -10.10
C SER A 335 -0.50 -10.85 -10.03
N TRP A 336 0.04 -11.38 -11.13
CA TRP A 336 1.42 -11.80 -11.28
C TRP A 336 2.40 -10.64 -11.09
N LEU A 337 2.18 -9.53 -11.83
CA LEU A 337 3.02 -8.33 -11.71
C LEU A 337 2.94 -7.71 -10.33
N ASN A 338 1.75 -7.61 -9.77
CA ASN A 338 1.58 -7.08 -8.42
C ASN A 338 2.35 -7.93 -7.39
N ALA A 339 2.20 -9.25 -7.46
CA ALA A 339 2.87 -10.17 -6.54
C ALA A 339 4.41 -10.13 -6.69
N GLY A 340 4.89 -9.95 -7.92
CA GLY A 340 6.32 -9.95 -8.22
C GLY A 340 7.03 -8.60 -8.02
N LEU A 341 6.31 -7.47 -8.06
CA LEU A 341 6.94 -6.15 -8.04
C LEU A 341 6.65 -5.34 -6.76
N SER A 342 5.48 -5.52 -6.13
CA SER A 342 5.05 -4.65 -5.02
C SER A 342 5.95 -4.68 -3.77
N GLY A 343 6.74 -5.74 -3.59
CA GLY A 343 7.68 -5.86 -2.46
C GLY A 343 9.01 -5.13 -2.65
N HIS A 344 9.32 -4.70 -3.86
CA HIS A 344 10.61 -4.10 -4.21
C HIS A 344 10.56 -2.58 -4.13
N THR A 345 11.67 -1.98 -3.66
CA THR A 345 11.83 -0.52 -3.55
C THR A 345 13.22 -0.05 -3.95
N SER A 346 14.05 -0.88 -4.60
CA SER A 346 15.41 -0.50 -4.96
C SER A 346 15.50 0.20 -6.32
N LYS A 347 16.53 1.03 -6.48
CA LYS A 347 16.86 1.66 -7.76
C LYS A 347 17.21 0.62 -8.83
N ASN A 348 17.79 -0.51 -8.41
CA ASN A 348 18.13 -1.61 -9.31
C ASN A 348 16.88 -2.19 -9.97
N VAL A 349 15.83 -2.49 -9.19
CA VAL A 349 14.57 -2.99 -9.75
C VAL A 349 13.88 -1.94 -10.62
N TYR A 350 13.91 -0.65 -10.23
CA TYR A 350 13.43 0.43 -11.09
C TYR A 350 14.14 0.44 -12.44
N SER A 351 15.48 0.31 -12.44
CA SER A 351 16.28 0.24 -13.67
C SER A 351 15.98 -1.02 -14.50
N MET A 352 15.74 -2.18 -13.85
CA MET A 352 15.36 -3.42 -14.56
C MET A 352 14.03 -3.26 -15.31
N VAL A 353 13.02 -2.64 -14.67
CA VAL A 353 11.72 -2.38 -15.30
C VAL A 353 11.86 -1.45 -16.50
N ASN A 354 12.58 -0.33 -16.36
CA ASN A 354 12.80 0.62 -17.45
C ASN A 354 13.56 -0.02 -18.61
N THR A 355 14.66 -0.73 -18.31
CA THR A 355 15.44 -1.46 -19.31
C THR A 355 14.61 -2.49 -20.07
N PHE A 356 13.70 -3.20 -19.38
CA PHE A 356 12.79 -4.13 -20.03
C PHE A 356 11.88 -3.41 -21.03
N LEU A 357 11.27 -2.29 -20.64
CA LEU A 357 10.38 -1.51 -21.50
C LEU A 357 11.12 -0.90 -22.71
N GLU A 358 12.34 -0.44 -22.51
CA GLU A 358 13.20 0.12 -23.56
C GLU A 358 13.61 -0.95 -24.59
N LYS A 359 13.98 -2.15 -24.13
CA LYS A 359 14.38 -3.28 -24.98
C LYS A 359 13.21 -3.87 -25.76
N HIS A 360 11.97 -3.60 -25.36
CA HIS A 360 10.75 -4.12 -25.97
C HIS A 360 9.83 -2.99 -26.48
N PRO A 361 10.28 -2.15 -27.46
CA PRO A 361 9.50 -1.00 -27.92
C PRO A 361 8.14 -1.39 -28.51
N ASN A 362 8.04 -2.59 -29.09
CA ASN A 362 6.81 -3.13 -29.69
C ASN A 362 6.01 -4.07 -28.76
N TYR A 363 6.31 -4.06 -27.43
CA TYR A 363 5.56 -4.87 -26.46
C TYR A 363 4.08 -4.47 -26.45
N PRO A 364 3.12 -5.41 -26.25
CA PRO A 364 1.70 -5.08 -26.23
C PRO A 364 1.36 -3.94 -25.28
N GLN A 365 0.63 -2.93 -25.76
CA GLN A 365 0.37 -1.69 -25.02
C GLN A 365 -0.37 -1.93 -23.69
N ASN A 366 -1.33 -2.85 -23.68
CA ASN A 366 -2.06 -3.24 -22.48
C ASN A 366 -1.13 -3.84 -21.39
N LEU A 367 -0.11 -4.60 -21.80
CA LEU A 367 0.89 -5.16 -20.87
C LEU A 367 1.88 -4.12 -20.40
N LYS A 368 2.31 -3.18 -21.27
CA LYS A 368 3.12 -2.02 -20.82
C LYS A 368 2.40 -1.24 -19.74
N LEU A 369 1.12 -0.94 -19.93
CA LEU A 369 0.31 -0.24 -18.93
C LEU A 369 0.20 -1.01 -17.61
N LYS A 370 0.05 -2.35 -17.67
CA LYS A 370 0.05 -3.19 -16.47
C LYS A 370 1.41 -3.15 -15.74
N ILE A 371 2.54 -3.21 -16.48
CA ILE A 371 3.88 -3.09 -15.89
C ILE A 371 4.02 -1.72 -15.20
N LEU A 372 3.72 -0.63 -15.89
CA LEU A 372 3.81 0.73 -15.34
C LEU A 372 2.94 0.92 -14.09
N ALA A 373 1.70 0.39 -14.12
CA ALA A 373 0.79 0.49 -12.97
C ALA A 373 1.32 -0.27 -11.74
N ASN A 374 1.89 -1.48 -11.94
CA ASN A 374 2.39 -2.30 -10.83
C ASN A 374 3.80 -1.89 -10.36
N SER A 375 4.50 -1.04 -11.11
CA SER A 375 5.80 -0.45 -10.74
C SER A 375 5.73 1.04 -10.40
N ASP A 376 4.54 1.67 -10.36
CA ASP A 376 4.39 3.12 -10.13
C ASP A 376 5.02 3.59 -8.81
N HIS A 377 4.99 2.76 -7.76
CA HIS A 377 5.67 3.06 -6.50
C HIS A 377 7.18 3.24 -6.68
N LEU A 378 7.84 2.47 -7.57
CA LEU A 378 9.26 2.64 -7.88
C LEU A 378 9.50 3.98 -8.59
N ARG A 379 8.64 4.32 -9.57
CA ARG A 379 8.69 5.62 -10.23
C ARG A 379 8.54 6.76 -9.21
N ARG A 380 7.57 6.67 -8.30
CA ARG A 380 7.34 7.68 -7.25
C ARG A 380 8.54 7.84 -6.32
N ILE A 381 9.22 6.73 -5.98
CA ILE A 381 10.42 6.76 -5.13
C ILE A 381 11.59 7.45 -5.86
N TYR A 382 11.80 7.18 -7.16
CA TYR A 382 12.99 7.61 -7.91
C TYR A 382 12.75 8.76 -8.88
N SER A 383 11.51 9.16 -9.19
CA SER A 383 11.24 10.34 -10.01
C SER A 383 11.84 11.60 -9.38
N GLY A 384 12.59 12.39 -10.18
CA GLY A 384 13.25 13.62 -9.73
C GLY A 384 14.73 13.45 -9.30
N GLU A 385 15.27 12.22 -9.30
CA GLU A 385 16.72 12.00 -9.07
C GLU A 385 17.56 12.07 -10.36
N GLU A 386 16.94 11.98 -11.53
CA GLU A 386 17.62 12.03 -12.84
C GLU A 386 17.98 13.44 -13.31
N THR A 387 17.64 14.48 -12.54
CA THR A 387 17.86 15.90 -12.87
C THR A 387 18.84 16.62 -11.92
N ARG A 388 19.72 15.86 -11.24
CA ARG A 388 20.79 16.49 -10.45
C ARG A 388 22.17 16.00 -10.89
#